data_f47a3f129ba13a056cac521bf52c5efb
#
_entry.id   f47a3f129ba13a056cac521bf52c5efb
#
_cell.length_a   1.000
_cell.length_b   1.000
_cell.length_c   1.000
_cell.angle_alpha   90.00
_cell.angle_beta   90.00
_cell.angle_gamma   90.00
#
_symmetry.space_group_name_H-M   'P 1'
#
loop_
_entity.id
_entity.type
_entity.pdbx_description
1 polymer ?
#
loop_
_entity_poly.entity_id
_entity_poly.type
_entity_poly.pdbx_seq_one_letter_code
_entity_poly.pdbx_strand_id
1 'polypeptide(L)'
;MRKTFLFAISFLPISMFAQHALHIPDTLSGTSFNLTVQPDSVQFFPGAITHTFGINGNKYLGPTLILHKGDSVSLTVNNNMGDTTTMHWHGLHVAPKNDGGPQSMVMDGMSWNPKFVVRNDAATYWYHPHMMAKTAEQAIKGDIGMIIIRDNAEGALALPRTYGVDDFPIAVQSVELDSVHEFMPRGMVDSIVLVNGADSVYATMPAQMVRLRLLNASGERTMNFGLSANKSFYVIGNDDGLLPAPISTTRIRLSPGERAEILVDYDGMSGQTSYLMSYASELPMGIQGGPTMPMPPGSPAMNSPLNGIDFNILKINIVAATSGAITTVPASLIPDTAYKAGDAKALRSINMTADSATVMDGPFYFNDSSFDMMRIDYRIPLNNIEIWTLTNQTMVAHPFHIHDVHFYILDRDGNPPPTKERGKKDVVLIQPNETVRIIMKFEDFADTTTPYMYHCHILMHEDDGMMGQFVVGPYATAVSNVVAIAANVSLYPNPAADYLFIEANNVTDGMVTISDISGRQVYKGILNKQLKINTEHWNKGMYILHLQNGAGSSNSKFVIQ
;
A
#
# COMPACT_ATOMS: atom_id res chain seq x y z
N MET A 1 1.86 -60.49 48.37
CA MET A 1 2.63 -59.26 48.08
C MET A 1 1.87 -58.46 47.01
N ARG A 2 1.11 -57.45 47.39
CA ARG A 2 0.45 -56.53 46.45
C ARG A 2 1.43 -55.39 46.14
N LYS A 3 1.80 -55.26 44.87
CA LYS A 3 2.60 -54.09 44.41
C LYS A 3 1.67 -52.94 44.08
N THR A 4 1.72 -51.86 44.86
CA THR A 4 1.04 -50.61 44.59
C THR A 4 1.89 -49.82 43.62
N PHE A 5 1.39 -49.56 42.43
CA PHE A 5 1.99 -48.63 41.48
C PHE A 5 1.50 -47.20 41.81
N LEU A 6 2.39 -46.32 42.24
CA LEU A 6 2.15 -44.88 42.31
C LEU A 6 2.36 -44.28 40.88
N PHE A 7 1.27 -43.76 40.31
CA PHE A 7 1.35 -42.91 39.13
C PHE A 7 1.72 -41.50 39.59
N ALA A 8 2.91 -41.04 39.29
CA ALA A 8 3.29 -39.63 39.46
C ALA A 8 2.73 -38.83 38.26
N ILE A 9 1.67 -38.04 38.49
CA ILE A 9 1.20 -37.07 37.52
C ILE A 9 2.15 -35.86 37.58
N SER A 10 3.05 -35.75 36.59
CA SER A 10 3.86 -34.55 36.40
C SER A 10 2.96 -33.44 35.84
N PHE A 11 2.63 -32.47 36.65
CA PHE A 11 2.09 -31.18 36.17
C PHE A 11 3.22 -30.45 35.43
N LEU A 12 3.20 -30.46 34.11
CA LEU A 12 3.93 -29.49 33.31
C LEU A 12 3.29 -28.11 33.58
N PRO A 13 4.05 -27.09 33.98
CA PRO A 13 3.51 -25.76 34.08
C PRO A 13 3.11 -25.31 32.65
N ILE A 14 1.82 -25.16 32.42
CA ILE A 14 1.32 -24.43 31.27
C ILE A 14 1.74 -22.98 31.53
N SER A 15 2.77 -22.51 30.85
CA SER A 15 3.13 -21.09 30.81
C SER A 15 1.97 -20.37 30.14
N MET A 16 1.02 -19.90 30.92
CA MET A 16 0.04 -18.93 30.46
C MET A 16 0.81 -17.63 30.24
N PHE A 17 1.16 -17.32 29.00
CA PHE A 17 1.58 -15.97 28.66
C PHE A 17 0.46 -15.02 29.06
N ALA A 18 0.79 -14.01 29.86
CA ALA A 18 -0.18 -13.01 30.27
C ALA A 18 -0.65 -12.26 29.02
N GLN A 19 -1.97 -12.20 28.81
CA GLN A 19 -2.54 -11.37 27.75
C GLN A 19 -2.50 -9.91 28.20
N HIS A 20 -2.08 -9.02 27.31
CA HIS A 20 -2.05 -7.58 27.54
C HIS A 20 -3.39 -6.94 27.12
N ALA A 21 -3.87 -5.96 27.87
CA ALA A 21 -4.98 -5.15 27.40
C ALA A 21 -4.52 -4.36 26.15
N LEU A 22 -5.38 -4.28 25.14
CA LEU A 22 -5.11 -3.46 23.95
C LEU A 22 -4.81 -2.02 24.38
N HIS A 23 -3.62 -1.55 24.06
CA HIS A 23 -3.28 -0.15 24.25
C HIS A 23 -4.08 0.70 23.23
N ILE A 24 -4.82 1.67 23.73
CA ILE A 24 -5.47 2.69 22.91
C ILE A 24 -4.56 3.92 22.94
N PRO A 25 -3.91 4.29 21.82
CA PRO A 25 -3.01 5.43 21.80
C PRO A 25 -3.70 6.71 22.26
N ASP A 26 -3.00 7.55 23.00
CA ASP A 26 -3.50 8.88 23.35
C ASP A 26 -3.83 9.68 22.10
N THR A 27 -4.77 10.62 22.20
CA THR A 27 -5.13 11.48 21.08
C THR A 27 -4.56 12.87 21.23
N LEU A 28 -4.04 13.43 20.13
CA LEU A 28 -3.77 14.85 20.02
C LEU A 28 -4.83 15.46 19.07
N SER A 29 -5.45 16.56 19.51
CA SER A 29 -6.50 17.25 18.75
C SER A 29 -6.29 18.76 18.76
N GLY A 30 -6.92 19.47 17.80
CA GLY A 30 -6.77 20.91 17.62
C GLY A 30 -6.04 21.26 16.32
N THR A 31 -5.37 22.40 16.28
CA THR A 31 -4.71 22.92 15.07
C THR A 31 -3.19 23.07 15.19
N SER A 32 -2.64 22.72 16.35
CA SER A 32 -1.20 22.74 16.61
C SER A 32 -0.77 21.45 17.30
N PHE A 33 0.19 20.74 16.70
CA PHE A 33 0.65 19.44 17.14
C PHE A 33 2.15 19.45 17.35
N ASN A 34 2.61 18.82 18.41
CA ASN A 34 4.01 18.65 18.71
C ASN A 34 4.33 17.16 18.86
N LEU A 35 5.19 16.65 18.01
CA LEU A 35 5.68 15.27 18.04
C LEU A 35 7.18 15.30 18.36
N THR A 36 7.57 14.63 19.41
CA THR A 36 8.99 14.46 19.77
C THR A 36 9.33 13.00 19.70
N VAL A 37 10.16 12.65 18.74
CA VAL A 37 10.67 11.28 18.53
C VAL A 37 11.96 11.11 19.32
N GLN A 38 12.07 10.02 20.08
CA GLN A 38 13.23 9.76 20.93
C GLN A 38 13.43 8.25 21.14
N PRO A 39 14.64 7.81 21.52
CA PRO A 39 14.87 6.43 21.93
C PRO A 39 14.04 6.07 23.16
N ASP A 40 13.49 4.88 23.16
CA ASP A 40 12.74 4.30 24.27
C ASP A 40 12.98 2.78 24.33
N SER A 41 12.22 2.05 25.13
CA SER A 41 12.30 0.61 25.23
C SER A 41 11.01 -0.02 25.74
N VAL A 42 10.73 -1.23 25.24
CA VAL A 42 9.60 -2.06 25.64
C VAL A 42 10.11 -3.43 26.06
N GLN A 43 9.48 -4.03 27.03
CA GLN A 43 9.72 -5.42 27.39
C GLN A 43 8.57 -6.28 26.81
N PHE A 44 8.76 -6.86 25.64
CA PHE A 44 7.79 -7.79 25.05
C PHE A 44 7.83 -9.16 25.73
N PHE A 45 9.01 -9.60 26.14
CA PHE A 45 9.19 -10.90 26.78
C PHE A 45 9.91 -10.78 28.14
N PRO A 46 9.64 -11.69 29.09
CA PRO A 46 10.31 -11.67 30.39
C PRO A 46 11.84 -11.73 30.27
N GLY A 47 12.52 -10.84 30.98
CA GLY A 47 13.99 -10.85 31.11
C GLY A 47 14.76 -10.10 30.04
N ALA A 48 14.12 -9.59 29.00
CA ALA A 48 14.78 -8.83 27.94
C ALA A 48 14.08 -7.50 27.65
N ILE A 49 14.85 -6.50 27.28
CA ILE A 49 14.38 -5.17 26.85
C ILE A 49 14.69 -5.05 25.36
N THR A 50 13.69 -4.60 24.62
CA THR A 50 13.80 -4.29 23.19
C THR A 50 13.86 -2.79 23.01
N HIS A 51 14.87 -2.28 22.31
CA HIS A 51 15.00 -0.86 22.03
C HIS A 51 14.01 -0.41 20.95
N THR A 52 13.33 0.69 21.21
CA THR A 52 12.26 1.25 20.38
C THR A 52 12.50 2.72 20.09
N PHE A 53 11.68 3.31 19.25
CA PHE A 53 11.52 4.75 19.14
C PHE A 53 10.14 5.13 19.64
N GLY A 54 10.12 5.99 20.67
CA GLY A 54 8.90 6.49 21.25
C GLY A 54 8.55 7.89 20.76
N ILE A 55 7.27 8.22 20.77
CA ILE A 55 6.78 9.55 20.39
C ILE A 55 5.96 10.12 21.54
N ASN A 56 6.34 11.30 22.06
CA ASN A 56 5.67 11.99 23.17
C ASN A 56 5.50 11.14 24.43
N GLY A 57 6.47 10.28 24.74
CA GLY A 57 6.44 9.40 25.91
C GLY A 57 5.68 8.08 25.72
N ASN A 58 5.04 7.86 24.57
CA ASN A 58 4.59 6.53 24.17
C ASN A 58 5.83 5.75 23.71
N LYS A 59 6.05 4.59 24.30
CA LYS A 59 7.27 3.80 24.08
C LYS A 59 7.35 3.13 22.72
N TYR A 60 6.20 2.94 22.10
CA TYR A 60 6.00 2.32 20.82
C TYR A 60 4.64 2.75 20.28
N LEU A 61 4.52 3.11 19.01
CA LEU A 61 3.33 3.69 18.41
C LEU A 61 2.95 5.04 19.07
N GLY A 62 3.17 6.11 18.36
CA GLY A 62 2.87 7.47 18.80
C GLY A 62 1.38 7.77 18.96
N PRO A 63 1.02 8.98 19.41
CA PRO A 63 -0.36 9.38 19.63
C PRO A 63 -1.15 9.42 18.31
N THR A 64 -2.45 9.18 18.39
CA THR A 64 -3.36 9.37 17.25
C THR A 64 -3.66 10.85 17.05
N LEU A 65 -3.38 11.38 15.87
CA LEU A 65 -3.73 12.75 15.51
C LEU A 65 -5.19 12.81 15.05
N ILE A 66 -5.99 13.65 15.70
CA ILE A 66 -7.39 13.91 15.29
C ILE A 66 -7.42 15.25 14.56
N LEU A 67 -7.61 15.20 13.24
CA LEU A 67 -7.68 16.36 12.36
C LEU A 67 -9.11 16.59 11.87
N HIS A 68 -9.44 17.81 11.50
CA HIS A 68 -10.73 18.14 10.88
C HIS A 68 -10.51 18.72 9.48
N LYS A 69 -11.27 18.22 8.52
CA LYS A 69 -11.25 18.74 7.15
C LYS A 69 -11.57 20.24 7.13
N GLY A 70 -10.73 21.00 6.47
CA GLY A 70 -10.82 22.47 6.38
C GLY A 70 -9.96 23.21 7.40
N ASP A 71 -9.50 22.58 8.46
CA ASP A 71 -8.63 23.22 9.44
C ASP A 71 -7.24 23.51 8.86
N SER A 72 -6.69 24.65 9.23
CA SER A 72 -5.28 24.96 8.99
C SER A 72 -4.46 24.49 10.19
N VAL A 73 -3.63 23.49 9.95
CA VAL A 73 -2.83 22.85 11.01
C VAL A 73 -1.35 23.20 10.90
N SER A 74 -0.69 23.26 12.04
CA SER A 74 0.77 23.35 12.14
C SER A 74 1.29 22.19 12.98
N LEU A 75 2.29 21.50 12.48
CA LEU A 75 2.95 20.43 13.23
C LEU A 75 4.40 20.83 13.51
N THR A 76 4.93 20.37 14.61
CA THR A 76 6.35 20.44 14.94
C THR A 76 6.83 19.02 15.19
N VAL A 77 7.74 18.54 14.38
CA VAL A 77 8.40 17.25 14.56
C VAL A 77 9.79 17.52 15.11
N ASN A 78 10.02 17.17 16.38
CA ASN A 78 11.32 17.28 17.02
C ASN A 78 12.02 15.92 16.97
N ASN A 79 13.20 15.89 16.45
CA ASN A 79 14.02 14.70 16.38
C ASN A 79 15.05 14.71 17.52
N ASN A 80 14.92 13.78 18.44
CA ASN A 80 15.87 13.50 19.52
C ASN A 80 16.31 12.02 19.51
N MET A 81 16.36 11.41 18.31
CA MET A 81 16.63 9.97 18.15
C MET A 81 18.10 9.58 18.28
N GLY A 82 19.01 10.56 18.19
CA GLY A 82 20.46 10.31 18.03
C GLY A 82 20.84 9.98 16.58
N ASP A 83 19.90 10.09 15.63
CA ASP A 83 20.08 9.82 14.21
C ASP A 83 19.18 10.73 13.36
N THR A 84 19.35 10.73 12.05
CA THR A 84 18.49 11.49 11.12
C THR A 84 17.20 10.73 10.84
N THR A 85 16.07 11.44 10.80
CA THR A 85 14.76 10.90 10.42
C THR A 85 14.02 11.85 9.47
N THR A 86 12.83 11.43 9.05
CA THR A 86 11.79 12.26 8.43
C THR A 86 10.45 11.90 9.07
N MET A 87 9.37 12.57 8.71
CA MET A 87 8.02 12.19 9.12
C MET A 87 7.06 12.42 7.97
N HIS A 88 6.66 11.34 7.32
CA HIS A 88 5.70 11.37 6.22
C HIS A 88 4.26 11.21 6.74
N TRP A 89 3.37 12.03 6.20
CA TRP A 89 1.93 11.99 6.48
C TRP A 89 1.24 11.13 5.42
N HIS A 90 1.32 9.81 5.58
CA HIS A 90 0.88 8.84 4.59
C HIS A 90 -0.61 9.00 4.25
N GLY A 91 -0.87 9.28 2.98
CA GLY A 91 -2.19 9.50 2.41
C GLY A 91 -2.70 10.93 2.51
N LEU A 92 -1.98 11.87 3.14
CA LEU A 92 -2.44 13.26 3.18
C LEU A 92 -2.17 13.99 1.86
N HIS A 93 -3.17 14.72 1.39
CA HIS A 93 -3.06 15.62 0.24
C HIS A 93 -2.49 16.96 0.68
N VAL A 94 -1.18 17.11 0.57
CA VAL A 94 -0.41 18.26 1.05
C VAL A 94 0.65 18.68 0.04
N ALA A 95 1.07 19.96 0.09
CA ALA A 95 2.19 20.41 -0.76
C ALA A 95 3.48 19.61 -0.49
N PRO A 96 4.33 19.35 -1.50
CA PRO A 96 5.48 18.44 -1.37
C PRO A 96 6.47 18.84 -0.27
N LYS A 97 6.64 20.13 -0.01
CA LYS A 97 7.48 20.64 1.10
C LYS A 97 6.94 20.30 2.50
N ASN A 98 5.65 19.91 2.60
CA ASN A 98 4.99 19.52 3.83
C ASN A 98 4.73 18.00 3.91
N ASP A 99 5.11 17.25 2.89
CA ASP A 99 4.81 15.83 2.73
C ASP A 99 5.68 14.89 3.60
N GLY A 100 6.92 15.31 3.88
CA GLY A 100 7.82 14.54 4.75
C GLY A 100 8.56 13.41 4.07
N GLY A 101 8.68 13.42 2.76
CA GLY A 101 9.52 12.47 2.00
C GLY A 101 11.02 12.59 2.30
N PRO A 102 11.89 11.82 1.61
CA PRO A 102 13.34 11.74 1.89
C PRO A 102 14.08 13.09 1.87
N GLN A 103 13.54 14.09 1.18
CA GLN A 103 14.12 15.43 1.10
C GLN A 103 13.88 16.26 2.37
N SER A 104 12.93 15.86 3.23
CA SER A 104 12.54 16.57 4.45
C SER A 104 13.30 16.06 5.67
N MET A 105 14.62 15.86 5.55
CA MET A 105 15.46 15.33 6.61
C MET A 105 15.44 16.23 7.86
N VAL A 106 15.25 15.60 9.02
CA VAL A 106 15.34 16.22 10.35
C VAL A 106 16.52 15.59 11.08
N MET A 107 17.60 16.34 11.22
CA MET A 107 18.79 15.88 11.96
C MET A 107 18.49 15.79 13.45
N ASP A 108 19.27 14.98 14.16
CA ASP A 108 19.16 14.90 15.63
C ASP A 108 19.30 16.29 16.29
N GLY A 109 18.43 16.55 17.27
CA GLY A 109 18.31 17.85 17.95
C GLY A 109 17.64 18.95 17.13
N MET A 110 17.18 18.67 15.90
CA MET A 110 16.50 19.63 15.02
C MET A 110 14.99 19.40 15.00
N SER A 111 14.28 20.39 14.43
CA SER A 111 12.82 20.33 14.26
C SER A 111 12.41 20.69 12.84
N TRP A 112 11.36 20.01 12.34
CA TRP A 112 10.67 20.33 11.11
C TRP A 112 9.25 20.83 11.40
N ASN A 113 8.81 21.89 10.70
CA ASN A 113 7.58 22.62 11.03
C ASN A 113 6.64 22.75 9.82
N PRO A 114 6.00 21.66 9.33
CA PRO A 114 5.05 21.73 8.25
C PRO A 114 3.75 22.44 8.66
N LYS A 115 3.13 23.15 7.68
CA LYS A 115 1.84 23.81 7.83
C LYS A 115 1.00 23.59 6.59
N PHE A 116 -0.23 23.13 6.77
CA PHE A 116 -1.14 22.88 5.66
C PHE A 116 -2.60 22.99 6.08
N VAL A 117 -3.48 23.09 5.10
CA VAL A 117 -4.92 22.94 5.28
C VAL A 117 -5.26 21.46 5.06
N VAL A 118 -6.01 20.87 5.98
CA VAL A 118 -6.49 19.49 5.86
C VAL A 118 -7.54 19.42 4.76
N ARG A 119 -7.21 18.79 3.64
CA ARG A 119 -8.08 18.70 2.45
C ARG A 119 -8.76 17.34 2.32
N ASN A 120 -8.18 16.32 2.89
CA ASN A 120 -8.64 14.94 2.84
C ASN A 120 -10.05 14.76 3.39
N ASP A 121 -10.76 13.77 2.86
CA ASP A 121 -12.03 13.31 3.38
C ASP A 121 -11.85 12.56 4.71
N ALA A 122 -12.93 12.40 5.49
CA ALA A 122 -12.91 11.66 6.75
C ALA A 122 -12.54 10.18 6.49
N ALA A 123 -11.41 9.77 7.05
CA ALA A 123 -10.86 8.40 6.95
C ALA A 123 -9.76 8.18 7.99
N THR A 124 -9.13 7.03 7.89
CA THR A 124 -7.97 6.63 8.66
C THR A 124 -6.71 6.73 7.84
N TYR A 125 -5.78 7.55 8.29
CA TYR A 125 -4.45 7.77 7.74
C TYR A 125 -3.42 7.42 8.81
N TRP A 126 -2.13 7.58 8.50
CA TRP A 126 -1.09 7.34 9.47
C TRP A 126 0.15 8.19 9.19
N TYR A 127 1.11 8.20 10.08
CA TYR A 127 2.40 8.85 9.89
C TYR A 127 3.52 7.88 10.22
N HIS A 128 4.61 7.98 9.47
CA HIS A 128 5.78 7.12 9.63
C HIS A 128 7.04 7.79 9.06
N PRO A 129 8.24 7.33 9.43
CA PRO A 129 9.47 7.82 8.82
C PRO A 129 9.54 7.43 7.33
N HIS A 130 10.25 8.26 6.57
CA HIS A 130 10.54 8.01 5.15
C HIS A 130 12.00 8.36 4.86
N MET A 131 12.89 8.06 5.81
CA MET A 131 14.32 8.34 5.69
C MET A 131 14.98 7.28 4.82
N MET A 132 15.62 7.69 3.73
CA MET A 132 16.28 6.80 2.78
C MET A 132 17.18 5.78 3.48
N ALA A 133 17.02 4.50 3.14
CA ALA A 133 17.71 3.34 3.70
C ALA A 133 17.52 3.12 5.22
N LYS A 134 16.52 3.78 5.85
CA LYS A 134 16.21 3.67 7.28
C LYS A 134 14.71 3.59 7.58
N THR A 135 13.86 3.65 6.58
CA THR A 135 12.40 3.62 6.77
C THR A 135 11.99 2.35 7.51
N ALA A 136 12.49 1.19 7.09
CA ALA A 136 12.18 -0.09 7.72
C ALA A 136 12.60 -0.14 9.18
N GLU A 137 13.84 0.25 9.49
CA GLU A 137 14.35 0.25 10.86
C GLU A 137 13.51 1.15 11.78
N GLN A 138 13.31 2.39 11.38
CA GLN A 138 12.65 3.38 12.23
C GLN A 138 11.17 3.06 12.43
N ALA A 139 10.45 2.64 11.37
CA ALA A 139 9.04 2.28 11.44
C ALA A 139 8.80 1.00 12.26
N ILE A 140 9.64 -0.04 12.08
CA ILE A 140 9.51 -1.30 12.83
C ILE A 140 9.82 -1.09 14.31
N LYS A 141 10.71 -0.17 14.64
CA LYS A 141 11.02 0.21 16.03
C LYS A 141 9.96 1.11 16.69
N GLY A 142 8.89 1.49 15.98
CA GLY A 142 7.74 2.18 16.57
C GLY A 142 7.62 3.67 16.28
N ASP A 143 8.46 4.26 15.40
CA ASP A 143 8.32 5.66 14.96
C ASP A 143 7.15 5.80 13.98
N ILE A 144 5.95 5.41 14.40
CA ILE A 144 4.71 5.45 13.62
C ILE A 144 3.54 5.91 14.49
N GLY A 145 2.45 6.35 13.86
CA GLY A 145 1.19 6.61 14.56
C GLY A 145 0.04 6.84 13.59
N MET A 146 -1.18 6.80 14.12
CA MET A 146 -2.39 6.95 13.30
C MET A 146 -2.83 8.40 13.17
N ILE A 147 -3.52 8.72 12.07
CA ILE A 147 -4.22 9.98 11.86
C ILE A 147 -5.67 9.64 11.58
N ILE A 148 -6.61 10.29 12.27
CA ILE A 148 -8.03 10.20 11.98
C ILE A 148 -8.50 11.59 11.52
N ILE A 149 -8.97 11.67 10.29
CA ILE A 149 -9.62 12.88 9.80
C ILE A 149 -11.13 12.75 10.01
N ARG A 150 -11.74 13.82 10.49
CA ARG A 150 -13.18 13.97 10.67
C ARG A 150 -13.69 15.06 9.73
N ASP A 151 -14.93 14.93 9.26
CA ASP A 151 -15.63 15.96 8.51
C ASP A 151 -17.14 15.98 8.82
N ASN A 152 -17.82 16.98 8.31
CA ASN A 152 -19.27 17.14 8.54
C ASN A 152 -20.11 16.05 7.86
N ALA A 153 -19.64 15.50 6.74
CA ALA A 153 -20.37 14.48 5.99
C ALA A 153 -20.34 13.13 6.74
N GLU A 154 -19.15 12.71 7.21
CA GLU A 154 -19.01 11.54 8.09
C GLU A 154 -19.75 11.77 9.42
N GLY A 155 -19.66 12.99 9.97
CA GLY A 155 -20.33 13.39 11.22
C GLY A 155 -21.86 13.26 11.19
N ALA A 156 -22.47 13.38 10.02
CA ALA A 156 -23.93 13.25 9.84
C ALA A 156 -24.42 11.79 9.77
N LEU A 157 -23.50 10.81 9.62
CA LEU A 157 -23.87 9.41 9.55
C LEU A 157 -24.01 8.79 10.95
N ALA A 158 -24.89 7.81 11.11
CA ALA A 158 -25.03 7.02 12.33
C ALA A 158 -23.92 5.96 12.40
N LEU A 159 -22.69 6.39 12.72
CA LEU A 159 -21.51 5.54 12.85
C LEU A 159 -20.94 5.58 14.28
N PRO A 160 -20.34 4.49 14.80
CA PRO A 160 -19.58 4.51 16.03
C PRO A 160 -18.43 5.53 15.94
N ARG A 161 -18.24 6.35 17.03
CA ARG A 161 -17.25 7.45 17.04
C ARG A 161 -16.54 7.66 18.37
N THR A 162 -16.94 6.96 19.42
CA THR A 162 -16.31 7.12 20.72
C THR A 162 -15.00 6.36 20.74
N TYR A 163 -13.91 7.09 20.54
CA TYR A 163 -12.55 6.56 20.44
C TYR A 163 -12.20 5.68 21.65
N GLY A 164 -11.74 4.47 21.37
CA GLY A 164 -11.40 3.46 22.39
C GLY A 164 -12.61 2.81 23.09
N VAL A 165 -13.85 3.15 22.70
CA VAL A 165 -15.08 2.56 23.28
C VAL A 165 -15.87 1.79 22.23
N ASP A 166 -16.20 2.42 21.11
CA ASP A 166 -16.89 1.81 19.96
C ASP A 166 -16.23 2.17 18.61
N ASP A 167 -15.17 2.99 18.61
CA ASP A 167 -14.32 3.34 17.48
C ASP A 167 -12.86 3.07 17.86
N PHE A 168 -12.30 1.94 17.39
CA PHE A 168 -11.00 1.41 17.82
C PHE A 168 -9.94 1.60 16.73
N PRO A 169 -8.82 2.28 17.04
CA PRO A 169 -7.61 2.25 16.21
C PRO A 169 -6.93 0.89 16.38
N ILE A 170 -6.61 0.22 15.27
CA ILE A 170 -6.00 -1.11 15.24
C ILE A 170 -4.83 -1.08 14.25
N ALA A 171 -3.65 -0.71 14.71
CA ALA A 171 -2.41 -0.82 13.94
C ALA A 171 -1.77 -2.19 14.20
N VAL A 172 -1.61 -2.98 13.14
CA VAL A 172 -1.05 -4.33 13.20
C VAL A 172 0.31 -4.36 12.52
N GLN A 173 1.30 -4.89 13.22
CA GLN A 173 2.63 -5.15 12.69
C GLN A 173 3.02 -6.60 12.92
N SER A 174 3.74 -7.19 11.97
CA SER A 174 4.49 -8.42 12.19
C SER A 174 5.97 -8.08 12.25
N VAL A 175 6.66 -8.65 13.23
CA VAL A 175 8.07 -8.34 13.50
C VAL A 175 8.87 -9.60 13.77
N GLU A 176 10.18 -9.52 13.56
CA GLU A 176 11.17 -10.49 13.98
C GLU A 176 12.07 -9.86 15.03
N LEU A 177 12.37 -10.62 16.10
CA LEU A 177 13.38 -10.25 17.09
C LEU A 177 14.53 -11.26 17.03
N ASP A 178 15.74 -10.77 17.22
CA ASP A 178 16.93 -11.61 17.31
C ASP A 178 17.03 -12.33 18.68
N SER A 179 18.10 -13.06 18.90
CA SER A 179 18.34 -13.84 20.12
C SER A 179 18.58 -12.99 21.39
N VAL A 180 18.81 -11.69 21.23
CA VAL A 180 18.93 -10.72 22.34
C VAL A 180 17.72 -9.80 22.43
N HIS A 181 16.66 -10.12 21.67
CA HIS A 181 15.36 -9.45 21.60
C HIS A 181 15.40 -8.04 20.99
N GLU A 182 16.33 -7.78 20.08
CA GLU A 182 16.32 -6.59 19.26
C GLU A 182 15.57 -6.82 17.95
N PHE A 183 14.93 -5.77 17.41
CA PHE A 183 14.25 -5.83 16.13
C PHE A 183 15.22 -6.14 15.00
N MET A 184 14.79 -7.03 14.11
CA MET A 184 15.48 -7.35 12.87
C MET A 184 14.74 -6.70 11.69
N PRO A 185 15.07 -5.47 11.30
CA PRO A 185 14.36 -4.75 10.22
C PRO A 185 14.42 -5.48 8.87
N ARG A 186 15.48 -6.24 8.66
CA ARG A 186 15.67 -7.11 7.49
C ARG A 186 15.42 -8.59 7.80
N GLY A 187 14.66 -8.86 8.85
CA GLY A 187 14.26 -10.21 9.21
C GLY A 187 13.22 -10.75 8.26
N MET A 188 13.44 -11.97 7.78
CA MET A 188 12.54 -12.64 6.82
C MET A 188 11.63 -13.69 7.49
N VAL A 189 11.72 -13.80 8.82
CA VAL A 189 11.03 -14.81 9.63
C VAL A 189 10.22 -14.17 10.73
N ASP A 190 9.43 -13.16 10.37
CA ASP A 190 8.53 -12.48 11.29
C ASP A 190 7.61 -13.50 12.01
N SER A 191 7.67 -13.55 13.31
CA SER A 191 6.96 -14.55 14.13
C SER A 191 6.10 -13.94 15.23
N ILE A 192 6.20 -12.62 15.42
CA ILE A 192 5.51 -11.89 16.47
C ILE A 192 4.55 -10.91 15.82
N VAL A 193 3.30 -10.91 16.30
CA VAL A 193 2.27 -9.98 15.86
C VAL A 193 2.03 -8.96 16.96
N LEU A 194 2.29 -7.70 16.68
CA LEU A 194 2.02 -6.58 17.57
C LEU A 194 0.73 -5.88 17.13
N VAL A 195 -0.10 -5.54 18.09
CA VAL A 195 -1.30 -4.72 17.87
C VAL A 195 -1.19 -3.49 18.78
N ASN A 196 -1.14 -2.32 18.17
CA ASN A 196 -0.88 -1.07 18.87
C ASN A 196 0.37 -1.15 19.78
N GLY A 197 1.41 -1.84 19.32
CA GLY A 197 2.69 -1.94 20.02
C GLY A 197 2.77 -2.99 21.15
N ALA A 198 1.80 -3.90 21.25
CA ALA A 198 1.85 -4.99 22.23
C ALA A 198 1.51 -6.34 21.56
N ASP A 199 2.12 -7.41 22.07
CA ASP A 199 1.81 -8.78 21.66
C ASP A 199 0.68 -9.38 22.50
N SER A 200 0.07 -10.46 21.99
CA SER A 200 -0.91 -11.27 22.74
C SER A 200 -2.04 -10.46 23.37
N VAL A 201 -2.59 -9.51 22.66
CA VAL A 201 -3.53 -8.50 23.19
C VAL A 201 -4.98 -8.97 23.22
N TYR A 202 -5.73 -8.41 24.18
CA TYR A 202 -7.18 -8.46 24.20
C TYR A 202 -7.81 -7.07 24.29
N ALA A 203 -8.96 -6.90 23.66
CA ALA A 203 -9.80 -5.71 23.80
C ALA A 203 -11.12 -6.07 24.48
N THR A 204 -11.72 -5.09 25.15
CA THR A 204 -13.10 -5.17 25.66
C THR A 204 -13.97 -4.27 24.79
N MET A 205 -14.97 -4.85 24.09
CA MET A 205 -15.83 -4.14 23.17
C MET A 205 -17.30 -4.31 23.56
N PRO A 206 -18.16 -3.30 23.36
CA PRO A 206 -19.57 -3.39 23.74
C PRO A 206 -20.38 -4.24 22.72
N ALA A 207 -21.43 -4.89 23.20
CA ALA A 207 -22.39 -5.67 22.40
C ALA A 207 -23.29 -4.75 21.56
N GLN A 208 -22.72 -4.10 20.57
CA GLN A 208 -23.34 -3.14 19.66
C GLN A 208 -22.55 -3.10 18.35
N MET A 209 -22.90 -2.20 17.45
CA MET A 209 -22.06 -1.89 16.29
C MET A 209 -20.75 -1.25 16.76
N VAL A 210 -19.62 -1.81 16.33
CA VAL A 210 -18.27 -1.33 16.65
C VAL A 210 -17.51 -1.03 15.35
N ARG A 211 -16.82 0.10 15.30
CA ARG A 211 -15.93 0.49 14.19
C ARG A 211 -14.50 0.09 14.52
N LEU A 212 -13.88 -0.68 13.65
CA LEU A 212 -12.45 -0.97 13.71
C LEU A 212 -11.75 -0.23 12.57
N ARG A 213 -10.74 0.56 12.91
CA ARG A 213 -9.87 1.27 11.97
C ARG A 213 -8.60 0.46 11.80
N LEU A 214 -8.61 -0.41 10.79
CA LEU A 214 -7.51 -1.33 10.52
C LEU A 214 -6.40 -0.61 9.74
N LEU A 215 -5.19 -0.68 10.24
CA LEU A 215 -3.97 -0.31 9.55
C LEU A 215 -3.04 -1.53 9.53
N ASN A 216 -2.60 -1.95 8.36
CA ASN A 216 -1.47 -2.86 8.26
C ASN A 216 -0.17 -2.06 8.23
N ALA A 217 0.48 -1.92 9.38
CA ALA A 217 1.76 -1.22 9.55
C ALA A 217 2.96 -2.19 9.55
N SER A 218 2.78 -3.44 9.06
CA SER A 218 3.88 -4.40 8.91
C SER A 218 4.89 -3.90 7.88
N GLY A 219 6.17 -4.20 8.08
CA GLY A 219 7.21 -3.86 7.12
C GLY A 219 7.10 -4.64 5.81
N GLU A 220 6.49 -5.85 5.83
CA GLU A 220 6.43 -6.72 4.67
C GLU A 220 5.11 -7.52 4.56
N ARG A 221 4.60 -8.06 5.66
CA ARG A 221 3.49 -9.03 5.66
C ARG A 221 2.17 -8.42 5.24
N THR A 222 1.50 -9.06 4.29
CA THR A 222 0.10 -8.84 3.96
C THR A 222 -0.80 -9.58 4.96
N MET A 223 -1.79 -8.87 5.51
CA MET A 223 -2.79 -9.43 6.41
C MET A 223 -4.10 -9.70 5.66
N ASN A 224 -4.68 -10.88 5.84
CA ASN A 224 -6.03 -11.20 5.34
C ASN A 224 -7.01 -11.20 6.52
N PHE A 225 -7.43 -10.01 6.92
CA PHE A 225 -8.28 -9.82 8.10
C PHE A 225 -9.63 -10.49 7.95
N GLY A 226 -10.07 -11.11 9.02
CA GLY A 226 -11.40 -11.66 9.19
C GLY A 226 -11.73 -11.89 10.66
N LEU A 227 -12.97 -12.23 10.95
CA LEU A 227 -13.39 -12.54 12.30
C LEU A 227 -13.52 -14.06 12.50
N SER A 228 -13.29 -14.52 13.73
CA SER A 228 -13.50 -15.92 14.09
C SER A 228 -14.93 -16.39 13.74
N ALA A 229 -15.08 -17.71 13.52
CA ALA A 229 -16.33 -18.33 13.06
C ALA A 229 -16.87 -17.75 11.72
N ASN A 230 -16.00 -17.17 10.89
CA ASN A 230 -16.38 -16.50 9.63
C ASN A 230 -17.49 -15.45 9.79
N LYS A 231 -17.53 -14.78 10.96
CA LYS A 231 -18.51 -13.71 11.20
C LYS A 231 -18.31 -12.60 10.15
N SER A 232 -19.39 -12.21 9.50
CA SER A 232 -19.38 -11.11 8.54
C SER A 232 -19.23 -9.76 9.23
N PHE A 233 -18.68 -8.82 8.50
CA PHE A 233 -18.56 -7.41 8.85
C PHE A 233 -18.81 -6.55 7.61
N TYR A 234 -18.89 -5.23 7.78
CA TYR A 234 -19.12 -4.30 6.69
C TYR A 234 -17.87 -3.43 6.50
N VAL A 235 -17.29 -3.45 5.31
CA VAL A 235 -16.28 -2.47 4.91
C VAL A 235 -16.99 -1.16 4.61
N ILE A 236 -16.61 -0.08 5.28
CA ILE A 236 -17.22 1.25 5.13
C ILE A 236 -16.27 2.29 4.57
N GLY A 237 -14.95 2.06 4.60
CA GLY A 237 -13.94 2.98 4.09
C GLY A 237 -12.66 2.25 3.68
N ASN A 238 -11.95 2.85 2.76
CA ASN A 238 -10.61 2.48 2.31
C ASN A 238 -9.58 3.53 2.76
N ASP A 239 -8.44 3.57 2.08
CA ASP A 239 -7.30 4.43 2.42
C ASP A 239 -7.67 5.93 2.49
N ASP A 240 -8.52 6.42 1.58
CA ASP A 240 -8.99 7.82 1.56
C ASP A 240 -10.50 7.94 1.40
N GLY A 241 -11.19 7.96 2.52
CA GLY A 241 -12.62 8.24 2.57
C GLY A 241 -13.52 7.01 2.74
N LEU A 242 -14.77 7.32 3.02
CA LEU A 242 -15.82 6.32 3.14
C LEU A 242 -16.30 5.88 1.75
N LEU A 243 -16.70 4.61 1.64
CA LEU A 243 -17.33 4.06 0.45
C LEU A 243 -18.73 4.67 0.23
N PRO A 244 -19.30 4.58 -0.97
CA PRO A 244 -20.68 5.01 -1.22
C PRO A 244 -21.74 4.23 -0.41
N ALA A 245 -21.44 2.98 -0.08
CA ALA A 245 -22.29 2.12 0.73
C ALA A 245 -21.47 1.05 1.45
N PRO A 246 -21.93 0.53 2.60
CA PRO A 246 -21.26 -0.56 3.29
C PRO A 246 -21.24 -1.84 2.44
N ILE A 247 -20.11 -2.55 2.45
CA ILE A 247 -19.93 -3.79 1.70
C ILE A 247 -19.77 -4.94 2.69
N SER A 248 -20.74 -5.85 2.75
CA SER A 248 -20.69 -7.04 3.60
C SER A 248 -19.67 -8.05 3.05
N THR A 249 -18.78 -8.52 3.92
CA THR A 249 -17.77 -9.53 3.60
C THR A 249 -17.33 -10.28 4.86
N THR A 250 -16.57 -11.36 4.69
CA THR A 250 -15.91 -12.09 5.79
C THR A 250 -14.39 -11.91 5.76
N ARG A 251 -13.85 -11.27 4.73
CA ARG A 251 -12.41 -11.07 4.53
C ARG A 251 -12.10 -9.72 3.93
N ILE A 252 -11.05 -9.09 4.45
CA ILE A 252 -10.40 -7.96 3.79
C ILE A 252 -8.89 -8.13 3.83
N ARG A 253 -8.28 -8.14 2.64
CA ARG A 253 -6.83 -8.19 2.49
C ARG A 253 -6.29 -6.77 2.54
N LEU A 254 -5.29 -6.54 3.39
CA LEU A 254 -4.54 -5.29 3.45
C LEU A 254 -3.04 -5.63 3.36
N SER A 255 -2.37 -5.10 2.37
CA SER A 255 -0.90 -5.10 2.26
C SER A 255 -0.30 -4.00 3.14
N PRO A 256 1.02 -3.99 3.38
CA PRO A 256 1.67 -2.91 4.13
C PRO A 256 1.25 -1.52 3.62
N GLY A 257 0.92 -0.63 4.54
CA GLY A 257 0.44 0.73 4.28
C GLY A 257 -1.05 0.87 4.01
N GLU A 258 -1.77 -0.19 3.62
CA GLU A 258 -3.21 -0.12 3.38
C GLU A 258 -4.01 0.03 4.69
N ARG A 259 -5.12 0.76 4.61
CA ARG A 259 -6.09 0.93 5.69
C ARG A 259 -7.47 0.51 5.23
N ALA A 260 -8.28 0.11 6.19
CA ALA A 260 -9.71 -0.08 6.00
C ALA A 260 -10.47 0.24 7.27
N GLU A 261 -11.67 0.74 7.11
CA GLU A 261 -12.61 0.90 8.21
C GLU A 261 -13.73 -0.11 8.07
N ILE A 262 -13.95 -0.87 9.15
CA ILE A 262 -14.99 -1.90 9.17
C ILE A 262 -15.96 -1.68 10.32
N LEU A 263 -17.22 -2.04 10.09
CA LEU A 263 -18.23 -2.14 11.14
C LEU A 263 -18.48 -3.61 11.46
N VAL A 264 -18.39 -3.93 12.73
CA VAL A 264 -18.70 -5.27 13.27
C VAL A 264 -19.91 -5.17 14.17
N ASP A 265 -20.93 -5.98 13.88
CA ASP A 265 -22.12 -6.07 14.71
C ASP A 265 -21.93 -7.14 15.79
N TYR A 266 -21.84 -6.70 17.06
CA TYR A 266 -21.77 -7.56 18.23
C TYR A 266 -23.07 -7.57 19.03
N ASP A 267 -24.19 -7.05 18.50
CA ASP A 267 -25.47 -7.09 19.19
C ASP A 267 -25.85 -8.52 19.59
N GLY A 268 -26.39 -8.70 20.80
CA GLY A 268 -26.74 -10.00 21.35
C GLY A 268 -25.56 -10.89 21.76
N MET A 269 -24.30 -10.43 21.64
CA MET A 269 -23.10 -11.24 21.94
C MET A 269 -22.46 -10.95 23.29
N SER A 270 -23.12 -10.21 24.19
CA SER A 270 -22.59 -9.91 25.53
C SER A 270 -22.18 -11.18 26.27
N GLY A 271 -20.98 -11.18 26.85
CA GLY A 271 -20.39 -12.33 27.55
C GLY A 271 -19.67 -13.33 26.65
N GLN A 272 -19.70 -13.13 25.32
CA GLN A 272 -19.00 -13.98 24.36
C GLN A 272 -17.60 -13.45 24.07
N THR A 273 -16.79 -14.30 23.41
CA THR A 273 -15.46 -13.94 22.89
C THR A 273 -15.45 -14.09 21.37
N SER A 274 -14.84 -13.13 20.69
CA SER A 274 -14.52 -13.16 19.27
C SER A 274 -13.02 -12.93 19.07
N TYR A 275 -12.52 -13.18 17.86
CA TYR A 275 -11.13 -12.87 17.50
C TYR A 275 -11.11 -12.13 16.17
N LEU A 276 -10.31 -11.07 16.09
CA LEU A 276 -9.79 -10.59 14.82
C LEU A 276 -8.62 -11.49 14.44
N MET A 277 -8.60 -12.00 13.21
CA MET A 277 -7.65 -12.99 12.73
C MET A 277 -7.02 -12.54 11.42
N SER A 278 -5.88 -13.11 11.08
CA SER A 278 -5.39 -13.18 9.70
C SER A 278 -5.62 -14.59 9.15
N TYR A 279 -6.36 -14.68 8.06
CA TYR A 279 -6.59 -15.92 7.32
C TYR A 279 -5.51 -16.06 6.23
N ALA A 280 -4.28 -16.25 6.68
CA ALA A 280 -3.10 -16.29 5.82
C ALA A 280 -3.07 -17.50 4.88
N SER A 281 -3.75 -18.60 5.26
CA SER A 281 -3.89 -19.80 4.40
C SER A 281 -4.69 -19.54 3.12
N GLU A 282 -5.51 -18.49 3.10
CA GLU A 282 -6.33 -18.11 1.95
C GLU A 282 -5.60 -17.14 0.99
N LEU A 283 -4.40 -16.66 1.35
CA LEU A 283 -3.61 -15.80 0.48
C LEU A 283 -3.00 -16.61 -0.68
N PRO A 284 -2.95 -16.07 -1.90
CA PRO A 284 -2.19 -16.68 -3.00
C PRO A 284 -0.69 -16.79 -2.69
N MET A 285 -0.02 -17.78 -3.29
CA MET A 285 1.43 -17.83 -3.30
C MET A 285 2.03 -16.58 -3.97
N GLY A 286 3.20 -16.14 -3.50
CA GLY A 286 3.87 -14.93 -3.97
C GLY A 286 3.40 -13.65 -3.27
N ILE A 287 2.39 -13.71 -2.41
CA ILE A 287 2.03 -12.64 -1.48
C ILE A 287 2.73 -12.91 -0.16
N GLN A 288 3.46 -11.93 0.36
CA GLN A 288 4.16 -12.04 1.65
C GLN A 288 3.16 -12.34 2.77
N GLY A 289 3.46 -13.38 3.55
CA GLY A 289 2.55 -13.90 4.58
C GLY A 289 1.66 -15.04 4.11
N GLY A 290 1.49 -15.24 2.80
CA GLY A 290 0.78 -16.39 2.24
C GLY A 290 1.58 -17.70 2.28
N PRO A 291 1.05 -18.76 1.67
CA PRO A 291 1.75 -20.04 1.57
C PRO A 291 3.13 -19.87 0.93
N THR A 292 4.13 -20.50 1.53
CA THR A 292 5.53 -20.41 1.07
C THR A 292 5.69 -21.06 -0.32
N MET A 293 6.37 -20.37 -1.22
CA MET A 293 6.74 -20.93 -2.52
C MET A 293 7.79 -22.05 -2.35
N PRO A 294 7.71 -23.12 -3.16
CA PRO A 294 8.76 -24.13 -3.17
C PRO A 294 10.10 -23.48 -3.53
N MET A 295 11.06 -23.56 -2.63
CA MET A 295 12.41 -23.04 -2.84
C MET A 295 13.32 -24.10 -3.49
N PRO A 296 14.29 -23.70 -4.33
CA PRO A 296 15.30 -24.61 -4.83
C PRO A 296 16.06 -25.30 -3.68
N PRO A 297 16.51 -26.56 -3.84
CA PRO A 297 17.30 -27.24 -2.82
C PRO A 297 18.56 -26.43 -2.43
N GLY A 298 18.75 -26.20 -1.14
CA GLY A 298 19.89 -25.46 -0.61
C GLY A 298 19.66 -23.96 -0.40
N SER A 299 18.48 -23.43 -0.75
CA SER A 299 18.11 -22.06 -0.39
C SER A 299 17.89 -21.94 1.12
N PRO A 300 18.20 -20.78 1.73
CA PRO A 300 17.85 -20.53 3.13
C PRO A 300 16.33 -20.69 3.32
N ALA A 301 15.93 -21.31 4.43
CA ALA A 301 14.51 -21.43 4.75
C ALA A 301 13.97 -20.06 5.16
N MET A 302 13.24 -19.39 4.27
CA MET A 302 12.51 -18.15 4.54
C MET A 302 11.11 -18.49 5.08
N ASN A 303 11.05 -19.29 6.14
CA ASN A 303 9.79 -19.83 6.63
C ASN A 303 9.41 -19.18 7.95
N SER A 304 8.74 -18.03 7.87
CA SER A 304 8.00 -17.54 9.03
C SER A 304 6.97 -18.61 9.46
N PRO A 305 6.83 -18.88 10.77
CA PRO A 305 5.81 -19.80 11.28
C PRO A 305 4.38 -19.32 11.03
N LEU A 306 4.21 -18.06 10.62
CA LEU A 306 2.91 -17.44 10.29
C LEU A 306 2.56 -17.54 8.80
N ASN A 307 3.48 -17.99 7.95
CA ASN A 307 3.25 -18.03 6.50
C ASN A 307 2.24 -19.12 6.12
N GLY A 308 1.13 -18.70 5.46
CA GLY A 308 0.07 -19.60 5.02
C GLY A 308 -0.68 -20.30 6.16
N ILE A 309 -0.57 -19.82 7.37
CA ILE A 309 -1.24 -20.36 8.57
C ILE A 309 -2.15 -19.28 9.17
N ASP A 310 -3.38 -19.62 9.47
CA ASP A 310 -4.32 -18.71 10.11
C ASP A 310 -3.95 -18.49 11.58
N PHE A 311 -3.97 -17.23 12.01
CA PHE A 311 -3.62 -16.87 13.38
C PHE A 311 -4.48 -15.76 13.96
N ASN A 312 -4.57 -15.74 15.29
CA ASN A 312 -5.27 -14.68 16.02
C ASN A 312 -4.41 -13.41 16.09
N ILE A 313 -5.00 -12.26 15.77
CA ILE A 313 -4.40 -10.94 15.90
C ILE A 313 -4.83 -10.30 17.23
N LEU A 314 -6.14 -10.27 17.51
CA LEU A 314 -6.72 -9.62 18.68
C LEU A 314 -7.85 -10.45 19.24
N LYS A 315 -7.80 -10.75 20.54
CA LYS A 315 -8.93 -11.33 21.27
C LYS A 315 -9.91 -10.22 21.65
N ILE A 316 -11.20 -10.44 21.45
CA ILE A 316 -12.26 -9.48 21.73
C ILE A 316 -13.21 -10.06 22.76
N ASN A 317 -13.22 -9.49 23.97
CA ASN A 317 -14.17 -9.81 25.02
C ASN A 317 -15.39 -8.88 24.87
N ILE A 318 -16.55 -9.43 24.60
CA ILE A 318 -17.76 -8.65 24.33
C ILE A 318 -18.51 -8.46 25.65
N VAL A 319 -18.72 -7.20 26.04
CA VAL A 319 -19.41 -6.79 27.28
C VAL A 319 -20.77 -6.17 26.95
N ALA A 320 -21.54 -5.79 27.96
CA ALA A 320 -22.84 -5.14 27.76
C ALA A 320 -22.72 -3.88 26.88
N ALA A 321 -23.74 -3.61 26.09
CA ALA A 321 -23.83 -2.43 25.25
C ALA A 321 -23.79 -1.14 26.09
N THR A 322 -23.29 -0.05 25.49
CA THR A 322 -23.29 1.28 26.11
C THR A 322 -24.66 1.95 25.98
N SER A 323 -24.90 2.99 26.78
CA SER A 323 -26.06 3.86 26.58
C SER A 323 -25.92 4.63 25.26
N GLY A 324 -26.94 4.57 24.38
CA GLY A 324 -26.87 5.23 23.06
C GLY A 324 -26.17 4.39 21.99
N ALA A 325 -26.14 3.06 22.18
CA ALA A 325 -25.59 2.11 21.24
C ALA A 325 -26.14 2.30 19.81
N ILE A 326 -25.25 2.32 18.83
CA ILE A 326 -25.62 2.20 17.43
C ILE A 326 -25.80 0.71 17.11
N THR A 327 -26.95 0.34 16.56
CA THR A 327 -27.32 -1.05 16.25
C THR A 327 -27.62 -1.28 14.78
N THR A 328 -27.57 -0.24 13.96
CA THR A 328 -27.92 -0.34 12.54
C THR A 328 -26.77 0.14 11.66
N VAL A 329 -26.58 -0.54 10.53
CA VAL A 329 -25.64 -0.14 9.49
C VAL A 329 -26.34 0.86 8.58
N PRO A 330 -25.75 2.04 8.28
CA PRO A 330 -26.31 2.97 7.30
C PRO A 330 -26.48 2.30 5.93
N ALA A 331 -27.59 2.51 5.25
CA ALA A 331 -27.83 1.95 3.92
C ALA A 331 -26.95 2.61 2.84
N SER A 332 -26.56 3.86 3.06
CA SER A 332 -25.63 4.63 2.21
C SER A 332 -24.65 5.41 3.09
N LEU A 333 -23.48 5.69 2.57
CA LEU A 333 -22.44 6.47 3.25
C LEU A 333 -22.19 7.78 2.49
N ILE A 334 -20.99 7.96 1.93
CA ILE A 334 -20.60 9.18 1.24
C ILE A 334 -20.60 8.93 -0.27
N PRO A 335 -21.38 9.67 -1.07
CA PRO A 335 -21.32 9.57 -2.52
C PRO A 335 -19.90 9.82 -3.02
N ASP A 336 -19.43 8.96 -3.91
CA ASP A 336 -18.14 9.07 -4.54
C ASP A 336 -18.27 8.85 -6.05
N THR A 337 -17.45 9.55 -6.83
CA THR A 337 -17.47 9.44 -8.29
C THR A 337 -16.06 9.25 -8.82
N ALA A 338 -15.74 8.01 -9.17
CA ALA A 338 -14.47 7.68 -9.78
C ALA A 338 -14.30 8.36 -11.16
N TYR A 339 -13.08 8.76 -11.46
CA TYR A 339 -12.71 9.20 -12.81
C TYR A 339 -12.92 8.07 -13.82
N LYS A 340 -13.29 8.43 -15.06
CA LYS A 340 -13.43 7.47 -16.16
C LYS A 340 -12.16 7.43 -16.99
N ALA A 341 -11.88 6.30 -17.60
CA ALA A 341 -10.69 6.16 -18.46
C ALA A 341 -10.61 7.23 -19.57
N GLY A 342 -11.77 7.71 -20.08
CA GLY A 342 -11.82 8.79 -21.09
C GLY A 342 -11.46 10.18 -20.55
N ASP A 343 -11.37 10.37 -19.24
CA ASP A 343 -10.99 11.65 -18.63
C ASP A 343 -9.45 11.83 -18.62
N ALA A 344 -8.70 10.73 -18.78
CA ALA A 344 -7.26 10.74 -18.75
C ALA A 344 -6.64 11.54 -19.89
N LYS A 345 -5.64 12.36 -19.55
CA LYS A 345 -4.85 13.17 -20.47
C LYS A 345 -3.48 12.57 -20.76
N ALA A 346 -3.01 11.63 -19.94
CA ALA A 346 -1.77 10.92 -20.15
C ALA A 346 -1.86 9.48 -19.64
N LEU A 347 -1.04 8.62 -20.23
CA LEU A 347 -0.86 7.22 -19.87
C LEU A 347 0.59 7.01 -19.48
N ARG A 348 0.84 6.32 -18.37
CA ARG A 348 2.20 5.92 -17.96
C ARG A 348 2.25 4.44 -17.69
N SER A 349 3.43 3.84 -17.86
CA SER A 349 3.70 2.45 -17.52
C SER A 349 4.81 2.38 -16.51
N ILE A 350 4.60 1.63 -15.44
CA ILE A 350 5.58 1.31 -14.42
C ILE A 350 5.67 -0.21 -14.36
N ASN A 351 6.85 -0.75 -14.67
CA ASN A 351 7.15 -2.17 -14.58
C ASN A 351 7.92 -2.42 -13.29
N MET A 352 7.47 -3.37 -12.51
CA MET A 352 8.17 -3.88 -11.33
C MET A 352 9.07 -5.02 -11.80
N THR A 353 10.37 -4.86 -11.62
CA THR A 353 11.40 -5.75 -12.19
C THR A 353 12.43 -6.15 -11.13
N ALA A 354 13.24 -7.15 -11.45
CA ALA A 354 14.37 -7.61 -10.65
C ALA A 354 15.49 -8.07 -11.60
N ASP A 355 16.71 -8.23 -11.07
CA ASP A 355 17.87 -8.66 -11.86
C ASP A 355 17.68 -10.03 -12.54
N SER A 356 16.86 -10.88 -11.95
CA SER A 356 16.40 -12.12 -12.58
C SER A 356 14.99 -12.50 -12.12
N ALA A 357 14.32 -13.33 -12.91
CA ALA A 357 12.96 -13.80 -12.60
C ALA A 357 12.88 -14.71 -11.35
N THR A 358 13.99 -15.09 -10.75
CA THR A 358 14.05 -15.96 -9.57
C THR A 358 14.39 -15.22 -8.28
N VAL A 359 14.53 -13.89 -8.34
CA VAL A 359 14.79 -13.05 -7.16
C VAL A 359 13.54 -13.01 -6.28
N MET A 360 13.69 -13.29 -4.98
CA MET A 360 12.62 -13.37 -3.99
C MET A 360 12.74 -12.30 -2.90
N ASP A 361 13.96 -11.80 -2.67
CA ASP A 361 14.32 -10.88 -1.57
C ASP A 361 14.95 -9.56 -2.05
N GLY A 362 14.94 -9.32 -3.36
CA GLY A 362 15.44 -8.07 -3.97
C GLY A 362 16.92 -8.13 -4.36
N PRO A 363 17.49 -7.03 -4.84
CA PRO A 363 16.79 -5.77 -5.05
C PRO A 363 15.73 -5.81 -6.14
N PHE A 364 14.70 -4.99 -5.97
CA PHE A 364 13.63 -4.79 -6.94
C PHE A 364 13.64 -3.36 -7.47
N TYR A 365 13.11 -3.16 -8.66
CA TYR A 365 13.20 -1.88 -9.36
C TYR A 365 11.85 -1.45 -9.97
N PHE A 366 11.70 -0.14 -10.18
CA PHE A 366 10.73 0.40 -11.12
C PHE A 366 11.44 0.73 -12.44
N ASN A 367 10.95 0.13 -13.55
CA ASN A 367 11.50 0.33 -14.90
C ASN A 367 13.02 0.09 -14.96
N ASP A 368 13.51 -0.98 -14.35
CA ASP A 368 14.92 -1.40 -14.32
C ASP A 368 15.88 -0.35 -13.71
N SER A 369 15.37 0.53 -12.85
CA SER A 369 16.16 1.61 -12.27
C SER A 369 15.96 1.69 -10.77
N SER A 370 17.07 1.72 -10.03
CA SER A 370 17.07 2.06 -8.61
C SER A 370 16.82 3.55 -8.41
N PHE A 371 16.36 3.92 -7.23
CA PHE A 371 16.09 5.31 -6.86
C PHE A 371 17.34 6.17 -6.90
N ASP A 372 17.16 7.40 -7.37
CA ASP A 372 18.18 8.45 -7.38
C ASP A 372 17.52 9.77 -7.00
N MET A 373 17.91 10.35 -5.86
CA MET A 373 17.37 11.63 -5.36
C MET A 373 17.54 12.79 -6.32
N MET A 374 18.47 12.71 -7.27
CA MET A 374 18.72 13.79 -8.26
C MET A 374 17.93 13.60 -9.55
N ARG A 375 17.29 12.44 -9.74
CA ARG A 375 16.54 12.11 -10.95
C ARG A 375 15.05 12.34 -10.73
N ILE A 376 14.44 13.21 -11.52
CA ILE A 376 12.96 13.34 -11.60
C ILE A 376 12.47 12.43 -12.71
N ASP A 377 11.75 11.37 -12.32
CA ASP A 377 11.24 10.37 -13.27
C ASP A 377 10.08 10.92 -14.09
N TYR A 378 9.19 11.68 -13.44
CA TYR A 378 8.02 12.24 -14.13
C TYR A 378 7.82 13.73 -13.82
N ARG A 379 7.48 14.49 -14.86
CA ARG A 379 7.00 15.87 -14.78
C ARG A 379 5.54 15.88 -15.18
N ILE A 380 4.67 16.16 -14.25
CA ILE A 380 3.22 16.00 -14.41
C ILE A 380 2.56 17.38 -14.49
N PRO A 381 1.76 17.65 -15.54
CA PRO A 381 1.00 18.90 -15.61
C PRO A 381 -0.04 18.98 -14.49
N LEU A 382 -0.09 20.13 -13.82
CA LEU A 382 -1.12 20.41 -12.83
C LEU A 382 -2.52 20.27 -13.43
N ASN A 383 -3.44 19.68 -12.69
CA ASN A 383 -4.81 19.33 -13.08
C ASN A 383 -4.91 18.20 -14.11
N ASN A 384 -3.83 17.49 -14.43
CA ASN A 384 -3.92 16.30 -15.24
C ASN A 384 -4.65 15.16 -14.50
N ILE A 385 -5.50 14.46 -15.24
CA ILE A 385 -5.95 13.11 -14.88
C ILE A 385 -5.09 12.14 -15.68
N GLU A 386 -4.44 11.21 -15.01
CA GLU A 386 -3.56 10.24 -15.66
C GLU A 386 -3.97 8.81 -15.32
N ILE A 387 -3.74 7.88 -16.26
CA ILE A 387 -3.80 6.45 -15.99
C ILE A 387 -2.37 5.92 -15.90
N TRP A 388 -2.07 5.27 -14.79
CA TRP A 388 -0.82 4.54 -14.61
C TRP A 388 -1.09 3.06 -14.70
N THR A 389 -0.35 2.37 -15.56
CA THR A 389 -0.38 0.93 -15.74
C THR A 389 0.79 0.33 -14.98
N LEU A 390 0.49 -0.42 -13.93
CA LEU A 390 1.45 -1.05 -13.03
C LEU A 390 1.52 -2.53 -13.39
N THR A 391 2.69 -3.01 -13.84
CA THR A 391 2.88 -4.41 -14.24
C THR A 391 3.96 -5.04 -13.38
N ASN A 392 3.61 -6.08 -12.66
CA ASN A 392 4.56 -6.83 -11.85
C ASN A 392 5.15 -8.01 -12.64
N GLN A 393 6.44 -7.94 -12.96
CA GLN A 393 7.19 -8.96 -13.68
C GLN A 393 8.04 -9.84 -12.74
N THR A 394 7.86 -9.71 -11.44
CA THR A 394 8.59 -10.47 -10.41
C THR A 394 7.77 -11.64 -9.87
N MET A 395 8.37 -12.47 -9.04
CA MET A 395 7.70 -13.61 -8.41
C MET A 395 7.02 -13.28 -7.07
N VAL A 396 7.22 -12.08 -6.55
CA VAL A 396 6.64 -11.62 -5.28
C VAL A 396 5.68 -10.45 -5.52
N ALA A 397 4.70 -10.29 -4.65
CA ALA A 397 3.76 -9.19 -4.74
C ALA A 397 4.38 -7.89 -4.22
N HIS A 398 3.99 -6.76 -4.80
CA HIS A 398 4.45 -5.44 -4.39
C HIS A 398 3.26 -4.51 -4.14
N PRO A 399 3.08 -3.98 -2.91
CA PRO A 399 2.16 -2.88 -2.67
C PRO A 399 2.77 -1.58 -3.24
N PHE A 400 2.12 -1.02 -4.25
CA PHE A 400 2.51 0.25 -4.84
C PHE A 400 1.81 1.38 -4.08
N HIS A 401 2.59 2.34 -3.58
CA HIS A 401 2.12 3.58 -2.98
C HIS A 401 2.54 4.79 -3.81
N ILE A 402 1.71 5.81 -3.82
CA ILE A 402 1.99 7.11 -4.42
C ILE A 402 1.58 8.23 -3.46
N HIS A 403 2.48 9.19 -3.24
CA HIS A 403 2.27 10.33 -2.35
C HIS A 403 1.29 11.35 -2.94
N ASP A 404 0.66 12.13 -2.08
CA ASP A 404 -0.24 13.26 -2.41
C ASP A 404 -1.60 12.82 -2.98
N VAL A 405 -1.61 12.06 -4.05
CA VAL A 405 -2.82 11.78 -4.82
C VAL A 405 -3.49 10.47 -4.40
N HIS A 406 -4.82 10.45 -4.51
CA HIS A 406 -5.61 9.24 -4.34
C HIS A 406 -6.11 8.76 -5.69
N PHE A 407 -6.04 7.46 -5.89
CA PHE A 407 -6.43 6.83 -7.15
C PHE A 407 -7.62 5.89 -6.97
N TYR A 408 -8.27 5.61 -8.09
CA TYR A 408 -9.20 4.51 -8.25
C TYR A 408 -8.57 3.42 -9.08
N ILE A 409 -8.81 2.17 -8.70
CA ILE A 409 -8.42 1.02 -9.53
C ILE A 409 -9.43 0.92 -10.68
N LEU A 410 -8.96 1.06 -11.92
CA LEU A 410 -9.78 0.88 -13.11
C LEU A 410 -10.05 -0.59 -13.38
N ASP A 411 -8.98 -1.38 -13.37
CA ASP A 411 -9.05 -2.83 -13.56
C ASP A 411 -7.79 -3.54 -13.07
N ARG A 412 -7.92 -4.87 -12.95
CA ARG A 412 -6.88 -5.85 -12.70
C ARG A 412 -6.90 -6.86 -13.83
N ASP A 413 -5.85 -6.95 -14.65
CA ASP A 413 -5.78 -7.77 -15.86
C ASP A 413 -6.99 -7.59 -16.79
N GLY A 414 -7.46 -6.34 -16.94
CA GLY A 414 -8.63 -5.97 -17.72
C GLY A 414 -9.98 -6.29 -17.08
N ASN A 415 -10.02 -6.82 -15.86
CA ASN A 415 -11.26 -7.11 -15.13
C ASN A 415 -11.57 -6.01 -14.10
N PRO A 416 -12.84 -5.68 -13.86
CA PRO A 416 -13.21 -4.72 -12.82
C PRO A 416 -12.66 -5.14 -11.44
N PRO A 417 -12.18 -4.19 -10.62
CA PRO A 417 -11.69 -4.52 -9.29
C PRO A 417 -12.82 -5.07 -8.39
N PRO A 418 -12.48 -5.88 -7.36
CA PRO A 418 -13.43 -6.27 -6.33
C PRO A 418 -14.16 -5.07 -5.74
N THR A 419 -15.44 -5.22 -5.40
CA THR A 419 -16.26 -4.09 -4.91
C THR A 419 -15.66 -3.37 -3.71
N LYS A 420 -15.03 -4.11 -2.81
CA LYS A 420 -14.36 -3.57 -1.62
C LYS A 420 -13.08 -2.75 -1.92
N GLU A 421 -12.56 -2.81 -3.15
CA GLU A 421 -11.40 -2.03 -3.61
C GLU A 421 -11.80 -0.83 -4.50
N ARG A 422 -13.10 -0.55 -4.67
CA ARG A 422 -13.60 0.49 -5.60
C ARG A 422 -13.63 1.89 -5.03
N GLY A 423 -13.26 2.09 -3.78
CA GLY A 423 -13.08 3.43 -3.19
C GLY A 423 -11.74 4.05 -3.56
N LYS A 424 -11.51 5.27 -3.10
CA LYS A 424 -10.22 5.94 -3.20
C LYS A 424 -9.15 5.22 -2.41
N LYS A 425 -7.97 5.06 -3.00
CA LYS A 425 -6.82 4.40 -2.39
C LYS A 425 -5.53 5.16 -2.67
N ASP A 426 -4.54 4.93 -1.85
CA ASP A 426 -3.17 5.39 -2.06
C ASP A 426 -2.14 4.23 -2.09
N VAL A 427 -2.57 3.02 -1.70
CA VAL A 427 -1.78 1.78 -1.84
C VAL A 427 -2.58 0.73 -2.60
N VAL A 428 -1.93 0.00 -3.50
CA VAL A 428 -2.51 -1.14 -4.19
C VAL A 428 -1.51 -2.29 -4.31
N LEU A 429 -1.88 -3.48 -3.85
CA LEU A 429 -1.06 -4.68 -4.01
C LEU A 429 -1.15 -5.19 -5.45
N ILE A 430 0.01 -5.32 -6.11
CA ILE A 430 0.14 -5.93 -7.45
C ILE A 430 0.75 -7.32 -7.27
N GLN A 431 -0.01 -8.36 -7.61
CA GLN A 431 0.42 -9.75 -7.48
C GLN A 431 1.46 -10.12 -8.55
N PRO A 432 2.20 -11.23 -8.37
CA PRO A 432 3.12 -11.71 -9.41
C PRO A 432 2.42 -11.86 -10.77
N ASN A 433 3.04 -11.32 -11.82
CA ASN A 433 2.53 -11.32 -13.20
C ASN A 433 1.18 -10.61 -13.42
N GLU A 434 0.72 -9.81 -12.46
CA GLU A 434 -0.50 -9.02 -12.57
C GLU A 434 -0.23 -7.65 -13.19
N THR A 435 -1.20 -7.14 -13.93
CA THR A 435 -1.25 -5.75 -14.42
C THR A 435 -2.46 -5.05 -13.81
N VAL A 436 -2.21 -3.95 -13.12
CA VAL A 436 -3.26 -3.11 -12.52
C VAL A 436 -3.22 -1.73 -13.16
N ARG A 437 -4.39 -1.22 -13.58
CA ARG A 437 -4.49 0.18 -14.03
C ARG A 437 -5.17 1.02 -12.96
N ILE A 438 -4.52 2.12 -12.61
CA ILE A 438 -5.03 3.09 -11.66
C ILE A 438 -5.25 4.43 -12.35
N ILE A 439 -6.23 5.22 -11.88
CA ILE A 439 -6.53 6.55 -12.41
C ILE A 439 -6.58 7.56 -11.27
N MET A 440 -5.90 8.69 -11.41
CA MET A 440 -5.84 9.77 -10.42
C MET A 440 -5.71 11.13 -11.07
N LYS A 441 -5.97 12.16 -10.27
CA LYS A 441 -5.82 13.57 -10.67
C LYS A 441 -4.74 14.22 -9.83
N PHE A 442 -3.87 14.98 -10.48
CA PHE A 442 -2.80 15.77 -9.85
C PHE A 442 -3.23 17.22 -9.75
N GLU A 443 -3.68 17.66 -8.59
CA GLU A 443 -4.27 18.98 -8.40
C GLU A 443 -3.66 19.75 -7.23
N ASP A 444 -4.07 20.99 -7.08
CA ASP A 444 -3.81 21.92 -5.97
C ASP A 444 -2.34 22.37 -5.80
N PHE A 445 -1.36 21.50 -5.85
CA PHE A 445 0.00 21.82 -5.45
C PHE A 445 0.99 21.75 -6.62
N ALA A 446 1.32 22.91 -7.18
CA ALA A 446 2.38 23.02 -8.18
C ALA A 446 3.72 23.31 -7.49
N ASP A 447 4.67 22.39 -7.61
CA ASP A 447 6.06 22.58 -7.24
C ASP A 447 6.95 21.82 -8.24
N THR A 448 7.83 22.53 -8.94
CA THR A 448 8.70 21.94 -9.96
C THR A 448 10.07 21.54 -9.42
N THR A 449 10.29 21.75 -8.13
CA THR A 449 11.58 21.59 -7.45
C THR A 449 11.56 20.52 -6.37
N THR A 450 10.52 20.52 -5.54
CA THR A 450 10.34 19.52 -4.49
C THR A 450 9.50 18.38 -5.03
N PRO A 451 10.01 17.15 -5.11
CA PRO A 451 9.26 16.03 -5.64
C PRO A 451 8.36 15.38 -4.59
N TYR A 452 7.34 14.68 -5.08
CA TYR A 452 6.65 13.61 -4.39
C TYR A 452 7.24 12.25 -4.76
N MET A 453 6.98 11.25 -3.93
CA MET A 453 7.47 9.90 -4.10
C MET A 453 6.37 8.97 -4.64
N TYR A 454 6.79 7.89 -5.29
CA TYR A 454 6.05 6.65 -5.45
C TYR A 454 7.00 5.50 -5.18
N HIS A 455 6.54 4.46 -4.50
CA HIS A 455 7.41 3.36 -4.08
C HIS A 455 6.64 2.06 -3.79
N CYS A 456 7.38 0.97 -3.69
CA CYS A 456 6.86 -0.24 -3.07
C CYS A 456 6.76 -0.02 -1.56
N HIS A 457 5.62 -0.37 -0.97
CA HIS A 457 5.41 -0.18 0.47
C HIS A 457 5.82 -1.41 1.31
N ILE A 458 6.58 -2.34 0.75
CA ILE A 458 7.44 -3.21 1.55
C ILE A 458 8.66 -2.38 1.90
N LEU A 459 8.81 -2.05 3.20
CA LEU A 459 9.76 -1.05 3.66
C LEU A 459 11.22 -1.39 3.31
N MET A 460 11.54 -2.68 3.23
CA MET A 460 12.84 -3.17 2.79
C MET A 460 13.09 -2.90 1.30
N HIS A 461 12.07 -3.12 0.45
CA HIS A 461 12.19 -2.85 -0.98
C HIS A 461 12.32 -1.35 -1.26
N GLU A 462 11.61 -0.52 -0.48
CA GLU A 462 11.75 0.93 -0.48
C GLU A 462 13.18 1.35 -0.13
N ASP A 463 13.70 0.86 1.03
CA ASP A 463 15.06 1.16 1.50
C ASP A 463 16.15 0.68 0.52
N ASP A 464 15.90 -0.39 -0.23
CA ASP A 464 16.78 -0.92 -1.28
C ASP A 464 16.62 -0.19 -2.63
N GLY A 465 15.72 0.82 -2.70
CA GLY A 465 15.59 1.71 -3.84
C GLY A 465 14.49 1.36 -4.84
N MET A 466 13.50 0.52 -4.49
CA MET A 466 12.29 0.32 -5.29
C MET A 466 11.35 1.53 -5.13
N MET A 467 11.80 2.66 -5.62
CA MET A 467 11.21 3.98 -5.43
C MET A 467 11.50 4.87 -6.64
N GLY A 468 10.66 5.86 -6.86
CA GLY A 468 10.84 6.92 -7.83
C GLY A 468 10.20 8.22 -7.35
N GLN A 469 10.39 9.30 -8.11
CA GLN A 469 9.88 10.60 -7.73
C GLN A 469 9.34 11.40 -8.92
N PHE A 470 8.35 12.23 -8.64
CA PHE A 470 7.72 13.09 -9.63
C PHE A 470 7.50 14.51 -9.11
N VAL A 471 7.38 15.44 -10.03
CA VAL A 471 7.01 16.83 -9.74
C VAL A 471 5.75 17.21 -10.49
N VAL A 472 4.90 18.01 -9.87
CA VAL A 472 3.69 18.57 -10.47
C VAL A 472 3.92 20.04 -10.76
N GLY A 473 3.58 20.51 -11.95
CA GLY A 473 3.85 21.91 -12.29
C GLY A 473 3.01 22.44 -13.45
N PRO A 474 3.22 23.72 -13.82
CA PRO A 474 2.53 24.37 -14.92
C PRO A 474 3.11 23.91 -16.28
N TYR A 475 3.43 22.63 -16.37
CA TYR A 475 3.82 22.04 -17.64
C TYR A 475 2.63 22.14 -18.59
N ALA A 476 2.89 22.56 -19.84
CA ALA A 476 1.86 22.37 -20.86
C ALA A 476 1.45 20.89 -20.77
N THR A 477 0.12 20.66 -20.66
CA THR A 477 -0.39 19.38 -21.11
C THR A 477 0.20 19.23 -22.50
N ALA A 478 1.29 18.52 -22.66
CA ALA A 478 1.48 17.83 -23.88
C ALA A 478 0.28 16.87 -23.94
N VAL A 479 -0.85 17.40 -24.40
CA VAL A 479 -1.51 16.71 -25.45
C VAL A 479 -0.33 16.55 -26.44
N SER A 480 0.43 15.49 -26.34
CA SER A 480 0.55 14.69 -27.52
C SER A 480 -0.91 14.58 -27.95
N ASN A 481 -1.38 15.55 -28.73
CA ASN A 481 -2.14 15.17 -29.88
C ASN A 481 -1.27 14.01 -30.36
N VAL A 482 -1.63 12.79 -30.04
CA VAL A 482 -1.54 11.74 -30.98
C VAL A 482 -2.44 12.30 -32.06
N VAL A 483 -1.88 13.25 -32.80
CA VAL A 483 -2.28 13.51 -34.15
C VAL A 483 -2.05 12.10 -34.67
N ALA A 484 -3.17 11.35 -34.70
CA ALA A 484 -3.17 10.14 -35.47
C ALA A 484 -2.53 10.65 -36.74
N ILE A 485 -1.24 10.29 -36.93
CA ILE A 485 -0.64 10.66 -38.18
C ILE A 485 -1.64 10.05 -39.12
N ALA A 486 -2.39 10.91 -39.85
CA ALA A 486 -3.14 10.45 -40.99
C ALA A 486 -2.11 10.06 -42.08
N ALA A 487 -1.07 9.37 -41.63
CA ALA A 487 -0.18 8.60 -42.47
C ALA A 487 -1.01 7.40 -42.82
N ASN A 488 -1.48 7.38 -44.03
CA ASN A 488 -1.93 6.15 -44.65
C ASN A 488 -0.72 5.20 -44.64
N VAL A 489 -0.54 4.49 -43.49
CA VAL A 489 0.46 3.44 -43.37
C VAL A 489 -0.08 2.24 -44.12
N SER A 490 0.50 1.96 -45.27
CA SER A 490 0.19 0.79 -46.05
C SER A 490 1.12 -0.35 -45.67
N LEU A 491 0.52 -1.50 -45.34
CA LEU A 491 1.22 -2.76 -45.01
C LEU A 491 0.90 -3.79 -46.07
N TYR A 492 1.91 -4.23 -46.80
CA TYR A 492 1.70 -5.24 -47.88
C TYR A 492 2.91 -6.15 -48.07
N PRO A 493 2.66 -7.42 -48.50
CA PRO A 493 1.37 -8.07 -48.47
C PRO A 493 0.85 -8.23 -47.04
N ASN A 494 -0.47 -8.30 -46.87
CA ASN A 494 -1.11 -8.64 -45.60
C ASN A 494 -2.28 -9.59 -45.91
N PRO A 495 -2.19 -10.89 -45.56
CA PRO A 495 -1.10 -11.55 -44.80
C PRO A 495 0.26 -11.55 -45.49
N ALA A 496 1.34 -11.43 -44.69
CA ALA A 496 2.72 -11.51 -45.15
C ALA A 496 3.30 -12.93 -44.92
N ALA A 497 4.27 -13.32 -45.75
CA ALA A 497 5.05 -14.55 -45.56
C ALA A 497 6.53 -14.20 -45.36
N ASP A 498 7.29 -14.07 -46.43
CA ASP A 498 8.74 -13.85 -46.35
C ASP A 498 9.13 -12.39 -46.09
N TYR A 499 8.30 -11.45 -46.51
CA TYR A 499 8.58 -10.02 -46.43
C TYR A 499 7.31 -9.21 -46.13
N LEU A 500 7.48 -8.16 -45.32
CA LEU A 500 6.49 -7.10 -45.13
C LEU A 500 7.07 -5.77 -45.61
N PHE A 501 6.31 -5.05 -46.41
CA PHE A 501 6.60 -3.66 -46.77
C PHE A 501 5.73 -2.73 -45.92
N ILE A 502 6.35 -1.72 -45.37
CA ILE A 502 5.70 -0.63 -44.66
C ILE A 502 5.92 0.63 -45.50
N GLU A 503 4.85 1.29 -45.91
CA GLU A 503 4.91 2.53 -46.67
C GLU A 503 4.08 3.62 -45.98
N ALA A 504 4.70 4.80 -45.77
CA ALA A 504 4.06 5.99 -45.24
C ALA A 504 4.68 7.24 -45.90
N ASN A 505 4.04 7.74 -46.93
CA ASN A 505 4.61 8.77 -47.84
C ASN A 505 4.97 10.10 -47.14
N ASN A 506 4.35 10.40 -45.99
CA ASN A 506 4.55 11.66 -45.24
C ASN A 506 5.41 11.47 -43.98
N VAL A 507 6.14 10.35 -43.87
CA VAL A 507 6.97 10.04 -42.72
C VAL A 507 8.44 10.01 -43.12
N THR A 508 9.23 10.88 -42.50
CA THR A 508 10.69 10.82 -42.48
C THR A 508 11.14 10.61 -41.04
N ASP A 509 12.14 9.74 -40.82
CA ASP A 509 12.69 9.39 -39.49
C ASP A 509 11.66 8.83 -38.48
N GLY A 510 10.66 8.08 -38.98
CA GLY A 510 9.67 7.41 -38.18
C GLY A 510 10.24 6.16 -37.51
N MET A 511 10.17 6.08 -36.16
CA MET A 511 10.52 4.87 -35.45
C MET A 511 9.42 3.82 -35.59
N VAL A 512 9.76 2.67 -36.16
CA VAL A 512 8.88 1.51 -36.26
C VAL A 512 9.24 0.52 -35.17
N THR A 513 8.25 0.12 -34.38
CA THR A 513 8.32 -1.00 -33.44
C THR A 513 7.23 -2.00 -33.79
N ILE A 514 7.56 -3.29 -33.89
CA ILE A 514 6.58 -4.34 -34.13
C ILE A 514 6.60 -5.32 -32.97
N SER A 515 5.42 -5.65 -32.46
CA SER A 515 5.23 -6.62 -31.38
C SER A 515 4.27 -7.72 -31.81
N ASP A 516 4.45 -8.93 -31.27
CA ASP A 516 3.44 -9.98 -31.33
C ASP A 516 2.26 -9.69 -30.38
N ILE A 517 1.22 -10.52 -30.40
CA ILE A 517 0.02 -10.33 -29.58
C ILE A 517 0.29 -10.45 -28.06
N SER A 518 1.44 -11.01 -27.65
CA SER A 518 1.86 -11.06 -26.25
C SER A 518 2.58 -9.77 -25.79
N GLY A 519 2.78 -8.81 -26.71
CA GLY A 519 3.50 -7.57 -26.46
C GLY A 519 5.02 -7.70 -26.64
N ARG A 520 5.55 -8.89 -26.95
CA ARG A 520 6.98 -9.08 -27.18
C ARG A 520 7.42 -8.36 -28.45
N GLN A 521 8.37 -7.46 -28.34
CA GLN A 521 8.96 -6.76 -29.48
C GLN A 521 9.75 -7.72 -30.37
N VAL A 522 9.39 -7.80 -31.65
CA VAL A 522 10.06 -8.64 -32.66
C VAL A 522 10.90 -7.84 -33.64
N TYR A 523 10.63 -6.54 -33.76
CA TYR A 523 11.37 -5.66 -34.69
C TYR A 523 11.39 -4.22 -34.15
N LYS A 524 12.51 -3.53 -34.39
CA LYS A 524 12.66 -2.08 -34.22
C LYS A 524 13.53 -1.52 -35.35
N GLY A 525 13.10 -0.42 -35.97
CA GLY A 525 13.84 0.22 -37.05
C GLY A 525 13.33 1.61 -37.37
N ILE A 526 13.93 2.27 -38.38
CA ILE A 526 13.55 3.61 -38.82
C ILE A 526 12.88 3.50 -40.21
N LEU A 527 11.73 4.15 -40.35
CA LEU A 527 10.99 4.27 -41.61
C LEU A 527 11.29 5.63 -42.25
N ASN A 528 11.87 5.59 -43.43
CA ASN A 528 12.01 6.72 -44.33
C ASN A 528 11.16 6.49 -45.56
N LYS A 529 9.88 6.88 -45.51
CA LYS A 529 8.84 6.65 -46.55
C LYS A 529 8.51 5.19 -46.78
N GLN A 530 9.50 4.32 -46.93
CA GLN A 530 9.33 2.89 -47.15
C GLN A 530 10.35 2.07 -46.37
N LEU A 531 9.93 0.93 -45.83
CA LEU A 531 10.76 -0.02 -45.09
C LEU A 531 10.36 -1.44 -45.48
N LYS A 532 11.35 -2.27 -45.84
CA LYS A 532 11.17 -3.69 -46.12
C LYS A 532 11.72 -4.50 -44.95
N ILE A 533 10.92 -5.39 -44.39
CA ILE A 533 11.30 -6.27 -43.29
C ILE A 533 11.24 -7.71 -43.76
N ASN A 534 12.29 -8.49 -43.46
CA ASN A 534 12.25 -9.94 -43.62
C ASN A 534 11.48 -10.57 -42.48
N THR A 535 10.44 -11.32 -42.79
CA THR A 535 9.52 -11.98 -41.83
C THR A 535 9.57 -13.51 -41.91
N GLU A 536 10.46 -14.08 -42.75
CA GLU A 536 10.59 -15.52 -43.01
C GLU A 536 10.68 -16.39 -41.74
N HIS A 537 11.31 -15.86 -40.71
CA HIS A 537 11.51 -16.57 -39.43
C HIS A 537 10.54 -16.17 -38.32
N TRP A 538 9.51 -15.39 -38.66
CA TRP A 538 8.51 -14.98 -37.67
C TRP A 538 7.43 -16.05 -37.52
N ASN A 539 6.95 -16.21 -36.27
CA ASN A 539 5.85 -17.14 -36.02
C ASN A 539 4.58 -16.68 -36.74
N LYS A 540 3.79 -17.65 -37.22
CA LYS A 540 2.47 -17.35 -37.78
C LYS A 540 1.57 -16.73 -36.74
N GLY A 541 0.85 -15.66 -37.09
CA GLY A 541 -0.03 -14.98 -36.15
C GLY A 541 -0.22 -13.49 -36.46
N MET A 542 -0.93 -12.82 -35.60
CA MET A 542 -1.17 -11.38 -35.68
C MET A 542 -0.03 -10.59 -35.03
N TYR A 543 0.33 -9.47 -35.63
CA TYR A 543 1.34 -8.52 -35.14
C TYR A 543 0.79 -7.11 -35.15
N ILE A 544 1.30 -6.28 -34.22
CA ILE A 544 0.97 -4.87 -34.11
C ILE A 544 2.21 -4.06 -34.47
N LEU A 545 2.06 -3.20 -35.46
CA LEU A 545 3.05 -2.20 -35.80
C LEU A 545 2.72 -0.89 -35.11
N HIS A 546 3.67 -0.33 -34.41
CA HIS A 546 3.65 1.01 -33.86
C HIS A 546 4.65 1.88 -34.60
N LEU A 547 4.17 2.95 -35.22
CA LEU A 547 4.98 3.96 -35.92
C LEU A 547 4.91 5.26 -35.13
N GLN A 548 6.05 5.82 -34.76
CA GLN A 548 6.18 7.08 -34.03
C GLN A 548 7.19 8.01 -34.72
N ASN A 549 6.85 9.30 -34.85
CA ASN A 549 7.79 10.35 -35.27
C ASN A 549 7.53 11.62 -34.44
N GLY A 550 8.26 12.72 -34.73
CA GLY A 550 8.09 14.00 -34.04
C GLY A 550 6.71 14.65 -34.17
N ALA A 551 5.86 14.19 -35.08
CA ALA A 551 4.51 14.72 -35.34
C ALA A 551 3.39 13.86 -34.70
N GLY A 552 3.70 12.61 -34.25
CA GLY A 552 2.70 11.75 -33.62
C GLY A 552 3.00 10.26 -33.75
N SER A 553 2.00 9.39 -33.51
CA SER A 553 2.10 7.94 -33.66
C SER A 553 0.89 7.32 -34.37
N SER A 554 1.08 6.14 -34.95
CA SER A 554 0.05 5.34 -35.61
C SER A 554 0.25 3.87 -35.30
N ASN A 555 -0.85 3.13 -35.11
CA ASN A 555 -0.85 1.68 -34.89
C ASN A 555 -1.55 0.99 -36.08
N SER A 556 -0.96 -0.08 -36.58
CA SER A 556 -1.53 -0.90 -37.62
C SER A 556 -1.38 -2.38 -37.31
N LYS A 557 -2.34 -3.21 -37.74
CA LYS A 557 -2.30 -4.66 -37.52
C LYS A 557 -2.03 -5.37 -38.85
N PHE A 558 -1.26 -6.46 -38.77
CA PHE A 558 -1.03 -7.35 -39.95
C PHE A 558 -0.87 -8.80 -39.47
N VAL A 559 -0.90 -9.72 -40.41
CA VAL A 559 -0.85 -11.16 -40.16
C VAL A 559 0.34 -11.77 -40.90
N ILE A 560 1.07 -12.65 -40.23
CA ILE A 560 2.07 -13.57 -40.82
C ILE A 560 1.40 -14.93 -41.03
N GLN A 561 1.54 -15.51 -42.24
CA GLN A 561 0.93 -16.80 -42.62
C GLN A 561 1.94 -17.93 -42.93
#